data_ab44f623bf02f6f203e8c23351ee3fc2
#
_entry.id   ab44f623bf02f6f203e8c23351ee3fc2
#
_cell.length_a   1.000
_cell.length_b   1.000
_cell.length_c   1.000
_cell.angle_alpha   90.00
_cell.angle_beta   90.00
_cell.angle_gamma   90.00
#
_symmetry.space_group_name_H-M   'P 1'
#
loop_
_entity.id
_entity.type
_entity.pdbx_description
1 polymer ?
#
loop_
_entity_poly.entity_id
_entity_poly.type
_entity_poly.pdbx_seq_one_letter_code
_entity_poly.pdbx_strand_id
1 'polypeptide(L)'
;MPLQLVTPPSEEPVSLWEAKLHLRVDFDEDDMLIASLITAARQAAETLTGRQFTTARWKQVLDCFPGPSQMGVPAGQAFSLPGHAILLFKTPVQSVVSINYLDMGSALQVMPGATYTVDNACEPARITPVYGQIWPVCLPQIGAVSVTFDAGYGSAAQVPEGIKSWIKLRVGSLYAHREEIAVLSRGRVEALPFIDGLLDPYKVAFV
;
A
#
# COMPACT_ATOMS: atom_id res chain seq x y z
N MET A 1 -11.04 -5.78 -6.27
CA MET A 1 -11.15 -6.13 -4.84
C MET A 1 -11.09 -4.85 -4.03
N PRO A 2 -12.06 -4.55 -3.19
CA PRO A 2 -12.06 -3.34 -2.39
C PRO A 2 -10.99 -3.43 -1.28
N LEU A 3 -10.15 -2.41 -1.22
CA LEU A 3 -9.13 -2.22 -0.21
C LEU A 3 -9.54 -1.02 0.64
N GLN A 4 -9.62 -1.20 1.95
CA GLN A 4 -10.07 -0.18 2.89
C GLN A 4 -8.95 0.15 3.87
N LEU A 5 -8.63 1.42 4.05
CA LEU A 5 -7.73 1.88 5.09
C LEU A 5 -8.49 1.86 6.43
N VAL A 6 -8.02 1.05 7.37
CA VAL A 6 -8.62 0.91 8.70
C VAL A 6 -7.97 1.87 9.69
N THR A 7 -6.65 1.91 9.71
CA THR A 7 -5.89 2.82 10.56
C THR A 7 -4.84 3.52 9.69
N PRO A 8 -4.91 4.85 9.56
CA PRO A 8 -3.93 5.61 8.81
C PRO A 8 -2.54 5.53 9.48
N PRO A 9 -1.48 5.87 8.76
CA PRO A 9 -0.15 5.98 9.34
C PRO A 9 -0.13 6.95 10.51
N SER A 10 0.62 6.60 11.56
CA SER A 10 0.79 7.46 12.74
C SER A 10 1.88 8.51 12.55
N GLU A 11 2.75 8.33 11.55
CA GLU A 11 3.85 9.23 11.24
C GLU A 11 4.06 9.36 9.74
N GLU A 12 4.62 10.48 9.31
CA GLU A 12 4.98 10.73 7.92
C GLU A 12 6.41 10.28 7.63
N PRO A 13 6.74 9.83 6.39
CA PRO A 13 8.10 9.42 6.01
C PRO A 13 9.13 10.54 6.09
N VAL A 14 8.68 11.78 5.94
CA VAL A 14 9.49 13.00 6.03
C VAL A 14 8.89 13.86 7.14
N SER A 15 9.71 14.22 8.10
CA SER A 15 9.28 15.09 9.20
C SER A 15 9.10 16.54 8.74
N LEU A 16 8.29 17.30 9.47
CA LEU A 16 8.12 18.73 9.23
C LEU A 16 9.47 19.46 9.23
N TRP A 17 10.35 19.12 10.17
CA TRP A 17 11.66 19.72 10.27
C TRP A 17 12.54 19.45 9.03
N GLU A 18 12.57 18.20 8.54
CA GLU A 18 13.30 17.85 7.31
C GLU A 18 12.75 18.58 6.08
N ALA A 19 11.43 18.72 6.00
CA ALA A 19 10.80 19.47 4.91
C ALA A 19 11.14 20.97 4.98
N LYS A 20 11.05 21.59 6.17
CA LYS A 20 11.44 23.00 6.38
C LYS A 20 12.91 23.24 6.03
N LEU A 21 13.80 22.33 6.44
CA LEU A 21 15.22 22.40 6.09
C LEU A 21 15.43 22.35 4.57
N HIS A 22 14.71 21.45 3.87
CA HIS A 22 14.79 21.36 2.41
C HIS A 22 14.26 22.62 1.71
N LEU A 23 13.16 23.19 2.21
CA LEU A 23 12.54 24.40 1.71
C LEU A 23 13.29 25.70 2.08
N ARG A 24 14.23 25.62 3.04
CA ARG A 24 14.91 26.77 3.66
C ARG A 24 13.93 27.73 4.33
N VAL A 25 12.93 27.18 5.01
CA VAL A 25 11.92 27.91 5.77
C VAL A 25 12.25 27.77 7.26
N ASP A 26 12.44 28.90 7.95
CA ASP A 26 12.80 28.97 9.36
C ASP A 26 11.69 29.54 10.27
N PHE A 27 10.61 30.04 9.68
CA PHE A 27 9.41 30.54 10.34
C PHE A 27 8.32 29.47 10.47
N ASP A 28 7.35 29.63 11.38
CA ASP A 28 6.35 28.61 11.71
C ASP A 28 4.96 28.87 11.12
N GLU A 29 4.75 30.01 10.47
CA GLU A 29 3.45 30.39 9.90
C GLU A 29 2.96 29.42 8.83
N ASP A 30 3.86 28.79 8.08
CA ASP A 30 3.53 27.83 7.03
C ASP A 30 3.55 26.38 7.50
N ASP A 31 3.76 26.07 8.78
CA ASP A 31 3.90 24.70 9.29
C ASP A 31 2.72 23.80 8.94
N MET A 32 1.49 24.28 9.12
CA MET A 32 0.29 23.53 8.78
C MET A 32 0.18 23.26 7.27
N LEU A 33 0.56 24.24 6.46
CA LEU A 33 0.60 24.08 5.01
C LEU A 33 1.62 23.02 4.62
N ILE A 34 2.86 23.14 5.11
CA ILE A 34 3.94 22.19 4.80
C ILE A 34 3.56 20.77 5.25
N ALA A 35 2.97 20.61 6.43
CA ALA A 35 2.49 19.30 6.91
C ALA A 35 1.43 18.69 5.97
N SER A 36 0.50 19.49 5.47
CA SER A 36 -0.50 19.03 4.51
C SER A 36 0.13 18.63 3.17
N LEU A 37 1.15 19.37 2.70
CA LEU A 37 1.88 19.06 1.47
C LEU A 37 2.70 17.77 1.60
N ILE A 38 3.29 17.49 2.78
CA ILE A 38 3.99 16.23 3.06
C ILE A 38 3.01 15.06 2.91
N THR A 39 1.83 15.16 3.55
CA THR A 39 0.80 14.12 3.46
C THR A 39 0.32 13.91 2.02
N ALA A 40 0.07 15.00 1.28
CA ALA A 40 -0.34 14.92 -0.13
C ALA A 40 0.75 14.28 -1.02
N ALA A 41 2.01 14.68 -0.84
CA ALA A 41 3.13 14.11 -1.57
C ALA A 41 3.33 12.61 -1.26
N ARG A 42 3.20 12.20 0.02
CA ARG A 42 3.23 10.79 0.42
C ARG A 42 2.14 9.99 -0.28
N GLN A 43 0.89 10.45 -0.20
CA GLN A 43 -0.25 9.77 -0.83
C GLN A 43 -0.07 9.63 -2.35
N ALA A 44 0.44 10.66 -3.00
CA ALA A 44 0.76 10.60 -4.43
C ALA A 44 1.83 9.55 -4.73
N ALA A 45 2.92 9.52 -3.95
CA ALA A 45 3.99 8.54 -4.11
C ALA A 45 3.52 7.10 -3.82
N GLU A 46 2.69 6.89 -2.78
CA GLU A 46 2.06 5.60 -2.46
C GLU A 46 1.15 5.10 -3.59
N THR A 47 0.46 6.04 -4.27
CA THR A 47 -0.38 5.73 -5.43
C THR A 47 0.47 5.34 -6.64
N LEU A 48 1.55 6.10 -6.92
CA LEU A 48 2.45 5.85 -8.05
C LEU A 48 3.23 4.54 -7.91
N THR A 49 3.58 4.16 -6.69
CA THR A 49 4.35 2.94 -6.42
C THR A 49 3.49 1.71 -6.15
N GLY A 50 2.22 1.89 -5.78
CA GLY A 50 1.36 0.82 -5.28
C GLY A 50 1.69 0.36 -3.85
N ARG A 51 2.67 1.00 -3.18
CA ARG A 51 3.17 0.63 -1.85
C ARG A 51 2.52 1.45 -0.74
N GLN A 52 2.65 0.95 0.48
CA GLN A 52 2.48 1.70 1.71
C GLN A 52 3.87 2.03 2.27
N PHE A 53 4.10 3.27 2.71
CA PHE A 53 5.44 3.66 3.18
C PHE A 53 5.60 3.49 4.68
N THR A 54 4.86 4.22 5.48
CA THR A 54 4.83 4.05 6.93
C THR A 54 3.71 3.10 7.33
N THR A 55 3.84 2.42 8.46
CA THR A 55 2.90 1.39 8.90
C THR A 55 1.47 1.90 8.93
N ALA A 56 0.60 1.22 8.17
CA ALA A 56 -0.83 1.46 8.14
C ALA A 56 -1.60 0.14 8.13
N ARG A 57 -2.80 0.13 8.72
CA ARG A 57 -3.66 -1.05 8.74
C ARG A 57 -4.67 -1.01 7.63
N TRP A 58 -4.70 -2.07 6.85
CA TRP A 58 -5.57 -2.26 5.71
C TRP A 58 -6.49 -3.44 5.89
N LYS A 59 -7.67 -3.35 5.30
CA LYS A 59 -8.63 -4.45 5.18
C LYS A 59 -8.89 -4.70 3.71
N GLN A 60 -8.61 -5.92 3.26
CA GLN A 60 -8.93 -6.39 1.93
C GLN A 60 -10.17 -7.28 2.01
N VAL A 61 -11.13 -7.03 1.14
CA VAL A 61 -12.41 -7.76 1.13
C VAL A 61 -12.48 -8.61 -0.13
N LEU A 62 -12.91 -9.86 0.05
CA LEU A 62 -13.14 -10.84 -1.02
C LEU A 62 -14.55 -11.42 -0.88
N ASP A 63 -15.11 -11.90 -1.97
CA ASP A 63 -16.45 -12.52 -1.98
C ASP A 63 -16.39 -14.00 -1.59
N CYS A 64 -15.24 -14.64 -1.80
CA CYS A 64 -14.97 -16.01 -1.41
C CYS A 64 -13.46 -16.24 -1.25
N PHE A 65 -13.10 -17.36 -0.62
CA PHE A 65 -11.71 -17.81 -0.67
C PHE A 65 -11.33 -18.26 -2.08
N PRO A 66 -10.08 -18.02 -2.52
CA PRO A 66 -9.61 -18.54 -3.79
C PRO A 66 -9.59 -20.07 -3.76
N GLY A 67 -10.11 -20.67 -4.81
CA GLY A 67 -10.20 -22.13 -4.94
C GLY A 67 -9.60 -22.61 -6.25
N PRO A 68 -9.43 -23.94 -6.41
CA PRO A 68 -9.06 -24.51 -7.69
C PRO A 68 -10.14 -24.14 -8.72
N SER A 69 -9.70 -23.78 -9.92
CA SER A 69 -10.62 -23.47 -11.03
C SER A 69 -11.58 -24.63 -11.24
N GLN A 70 -12.88 -24.35 -11.24
CA GLN A 70 -13.92 -25.36 -11.50
C GLN A 70 -13.87 -25.94 -12.91
N MET A 71 -13.07 -25.39 -13.81
CA MET A 71 -12.94 -25.85 -15.19
C MET A 71 -11.80 -26.85 -15.42
N GLY A 72 -11.20 -27.39 -14.38
CA GLY A 72 -10.10 -28.37 -14.51
C GLY A 72 -8.81 -27.79 -15.11
N VAL A 73 -8.78 -26.52 -15.43
CA VAL A 73 -7.54 -25.81 -15.76
C VAL A 73 -6.81 -25.58 -14.44
N PRO A 74 -5.55 -26.04 -14.30
CA PRO A 74 -4.79 -25.68 -13.11
C PRO A 74 -4.83 -24.17 -12.94
N ALA A 75 -5.42 -23.70 -11.84
CA ALA A 75 -5.48 -22.29 -11.56
C ALA A 75 -4.03 -21.78 -11.45
N GLY A 76 -3.64 -20.92 -12.39
CA GLY A 76 -2.34 -20.31 -12.37
C GLY A 76 -1.24 -21.14 -13.01
N GLN A 77 -1.13 -21.05 -14.30
CA GLN A 77 0.17 -21.22 -14.96
C GLN A 77 1.07 -19.98 -14.83
N ALA A 78 0.80 -19.09 -13.91
CA ALA A 78 1.82 -18.18 -13.42
C ALA A 78 2.73 -19.03 -12.52
N PHE A 79 3.93 -19.25 -12.98
CA PHE A 79 4.94 -20.19 -12.48
C PHE A 79 5.30 -20.09 -10.99
N SER A 80 4.65 -19.24 -10.20
CA SER A 80 4.96 -18.99 -8.80
C SER A 80 3.77 -18.77 -7.88
N LEU A 81 2.53 -18.74 -8.38
CA LEU A 81 1.37 -18.44 -7.55
C LEU A 81 0.47 -19.67 -7.43
N PRO A 82 0.34 -20.28 -6.23
CA PRO A 82 -0.69 -21.29 -6.01
C PRO A 82 -2.07 -20.67 -6.28
N GLY A 83 -2.87 -21.31 -7.12
CA GLY A 83 -4.21 -20.80 -7.48
C GLY A 83 -5.19 -20.67 -6.32
N HIS A 84 -4.82 -21.12 -5.12
CA HIS A 84 -5.55 -21.02 -3.87
C HIS A 84 -4.96 -19.94 -2.92
N ALA A 85 -4.01 -19.11 -3.40
CA ALA A 85 -3.40 -18.07 -2.56
C ALA A 85 -4.26 -16.78 -2.56
N ILE A 86 -4.42 -16.18 -1.39
CA ILE A 86 -4.91 -14.81 -1.28
C ILE A 86 -3.71 -13.87 -1.51
N LEU A 87 -3.82 -12.98 -2.47
CA LEU A 87 -2.81 -11.96 -2.74
C LEU A 87 -3.18 -10.67 -2.01
N LEU A 88 -2.22 -10.07 -1.32
CA LEU A 88 -2.40 -8.80 -0.61
C LEU A 88 -1.85 -7.64 -1.45
N PHE A 89 -2.73 -6.70 -1.83
CA PHE A 89 -2.41 -5.65 -2.81
C PHE A 89 -1.80 -4.37 -2.21
N LYS A 90 -1.41 -4.37 -0.94
CA LYS A 90 -0.58 -3.31 -0.35
C LYS A 90 0.71 -3.93 0.19
N THR A 91 1.83 -3.44 -0.27
CA THR A 91 3.17 -3.96 0.06
C THR A 91 4.04 -2.84 0.63
N PRO A 92 5.09 -3.18 1.35
CA PRO A 92 5.40 -4.50 1.91
C PRO A 92 4.45 -4.87 3.06
N VAL A 93 4.06 -6.13 3.14
CA VAL A 93 3.22 -6.62 4.23
C VAL A 93 4.10 -6.96 5.42
N GLN A 94 3.75 -6.43 6.59
CA GLN A 94 4.46 -6.72 7.84
C GLN A 94 3.86 -7.93 8.55
N SER A 95 2.54 -7.91 8.73
CA SER A 95 1.82 -8.98 9.44
C SER A 95 0.36 -9.05 9.02
N VAL A 96 -0.22 -10.26 9.11
CA VAL A 96 -1.66 -10.47 8.99
C VAL A 96 -2.26 -10.46 10.40
N VAL A 97 -3.20 -9.55 10.63
CA VAL A 97 -3.85 -9.37 11.93
C VAL A 97 -4.98 -10.38 12.12
N SER A 98 -5.84 -10.52 11.11
CA SER A 98 -6.95 -11.49 11.16
C SER A 98 -7.46 -11.80 9.76
N ILE A 99 -7.97 -13.02 9.61
CA ILE A 99 -8.78 -13.42 8.46
C ILE A 99 -10.16 -13.79 9.01
N ASN A 100 -11.17 -13.06 8.58
CA ASN A 100 -12.54 -13.27 9.00
C ASN A 100 -13.37 -13.71 7.81
N TYR A 101 -14.34 -14.61 8.04
CA TYR A 101 -15.25 -15.06 7.00
C TYR A 101 -16.63 -15.37 7.58
N LEU A 102 -17.64 -15.31 6.73
CA LEU A 102 -18.98 -15.76 7.07
C LEU A 102 -19.12 -17.23 6.73
N ASP A 103 -19.50 -18.04 7.70
CA ASP A 103 -19.82 -19.45 7.47
C ASP A 103 -21.19 -19.62 6.79
N MET A 104 -21.55 -20.85 6.42
CA MET A 104 -22.82 -21.15 5.77
C MET A 104 -24.05 -20.84 6.64
N GLY A 105 -23.87 -20.66 7.94
CA GLY A 105 -24.89 -20.22 8.89
C GLY A 105 -24.97 -18.70 9.07
N SER A 106 -24.24 -17.92 8.25
CA SER A 106 -24.11 -16.46 8.37
C SER A 106 -23.44 -15.99 9.67
N ALA A 107 -22.73 -16.86 10.37
CA ALA A 107 -21.95 -16.48 11.55
C ALA A 107 -20.55 -16.03 11.15
N LEU A 108 -20.08 -14.94 11.77
CA LEU A 108 -18.73 -14.44 11.55
C LEU A 108 -17.74 -15.34 12.27
N GLN A 109 -16.83 -15.93 11.51
CA GLN A 109 -15.76 -16.78 12.01
C GLN A 109 -14.41 -16.08 11.86
N VAL A 110 -13.51 -16.30 12.81
CA VAL A 110 -12.12 -15.86 12.75
C VAL A 110 -11.24 -17.07 12.47
N MET A 111 -10.44 -16.98 11.42
CA MET A 111 -9.55 -18.07 11.05
C MET A 111 -8.35 -18.15 12.00
N PRO A 112 -8.08 -19.32 12.63
CA PRO A 112 -6.92 -19.47 13.51
C PRO A 112 -5.60 -19.28 12.74
N GLY A 113 -4.64 -18.54 13.31
CA GLY A 113 -3.35 -18.26 12.67
C GLY A 113 -2.52 -19.51 12.34
N ALA A 114 -2.77 -20.63 13.04
CA ALA A 114 -2.10 -21.90 12.77
C ALA A 114 -2.59 -22.62 11.50
N THR A 115 -3.69 -22.15 10.88
CA THR A 115 -4.31 -22.82 9.72
C THR A 115 -3.86 -22.26 8.37
N TYR A 116 -3.09 -21.16 8.37
CA TYR A 116 -2.58 -20.55 7.16
C TYR A 116 -1.12 -20.12 7.31
N THR A 117 -0.43 -19.99 6.18
CA THR A 117 0.94 -19.50 6.11
C THR A 117 0.95 -18.18 5.33
N VAL A 118 1.72 -17.22 5.81
CA VAL A 118 1.93 -15.93 5.16
C VAL A 118 3.32 -15.91 4.54
N ASP A 119 3.38 -15.65 3.24
CA ASP A 119 4.62 -15.38 2.52
C ASP A 119 4.68 -13.88 2.19
N ASN A 120 5.41 -13.15 3.00
CA ASN A 120 5.66 -11.71 2.83
C ASN A 120 6.99 -11.40 2.13
N ALA A 121 7.74 -12.43 1.74
CA ALA A 121 8.96 -12.26 0.95
C ALA A 121 8.65 -11.98 -0.53
N CYS A 122 7.47 -12.37 -1.00
CA CYS A 122 7.00 -12.09 -2.35
C CYS A 122 6.21 -10.78 -2.41
N GLU A 123 6.19 -10.16 -3.57
CA GLU A 123 5.37 -8.99 -3.87
C GLU A 123 4.53 -9.24 -5.13
N PRO A 124 3.19 -9.27 -5.00
CA PRO A 124 2.38 -9.11 -3.78
C PRO A 124 2.56 -10.25 -2.78
N ALA A 125 2.44 -9.94 -1.49
CA ALA A 125 2.46 -10.95 -0.43
C ALA A 125 1.26 -11.89 -0.58
N ARG A 126 1.45 -13.15 -0.19
CA ARG A 126 0.45 -14.20 -0.39
C ARG A 126 0.19 -14.97 0.89
N ILE A 127 -1.07 -15.41 1.03
CA ILE A 127 -1.52 -16.24 2.14
C ILE A 127 -2.06 -17.55 1.55
N THR A 128 -1.60 -18.68 2.07
CA THR A 128 -2.06 -20.01 1.67
C THR A 128 -2.47 -20.82 2.89
N PRO A 129 -3.39 -21.78 2.75
CA PRO A 129 -3.60 -22.76 3.81
C PRO A 129 -2.31 -23.54 4.10
N VAL A 130 -2.15 -23.99 5.34
CA VAL A 130 -1.06 -24.91 5.70
C VAL A 130 -1.18 -26.21 4.91
N TYR A 131 -0.04 -26.84 4.62
CA TYR A 131 0.01 -28.09 3.86
C TYR A 131 -0.99 -29.14 4.40
N GLY A 132 -1.76 -29.71 3.48
CA GLY A 132 -2.81 -30.69 3.80
C GLY A 132 -4.14 -30.09 4.25
N GLN A 133 -4.24 -28.76 4.31
CA GLN A 133 -5.50 -28.07 4.63
C GLN A 133 -6.04 -27.32 3.40
N ILE A 134 -7.33 -27.04 3.43
CA ILE A 134 -8.04 -26.26 2.41
C ILE A 134 -8.72 -25.06 3.08
N TRP A 135 -9.03 -24.05 2.29
CA TRP A 135 -9.86 -22.94 2.78
C TRP A 135 -11.23 -23.43 3.24
N PRO A 136 -11.77 -22.87 4.32
CA PRO A 136 -13.11 -23.20 4.76
C PRO A 136 -14.16 -22.80 3.73
N VAL A 137 -15.30 -23.47 3.77
CA VAL A 137 -16.45 -23.07 2.96
C VAL A 137 -17.05 -21.81 3.56
N CYS A 138 -17.13 -20.74 2.77
CA CYS A 138 -17.76 -19.49 3.17
C CYS A 138 -19.13 -19.33 2.50
N LEU A 139 -19.97 -18.46 3.09
CA LEU A 139 -21.26 -18.10 2.51
C LEU A 139 -21.05 -17.46 1.13
N PRO A 140 -21.76 -17.89 0.07
CA PRO A 140 -21.62 -17.31 -1.28
C PRO A 140 -22.33 -15.95 -1.37
N GLN A 141 -21.68 -14.91 -0.85
CA GLN A 141 -22.18 -13.53 -0.92
C GLN A 141 -21.04 -12.53 -1.06
N ILE A 142 -21.40 -11.30 -1.44
CA ILE A 142 -20.44 -10.19 -1.58
C ILE A 142 -19.81 -9.89 -0.22
N GLY A 143 -18.47 -9.84 -0.18
CA GLY A 143 -17.73 -9.47 1.03
C GLY A 143 -17.71 -10.53 2.13
N ALA A 144 -17.92 -11.80 1.77
CA ALA A 144 -17.96 -12.90 2.76
C ALA A 144 -16.62 -13.16 3.45
N VAL A 145 -15.50 -12.74 2.87
CA VAL A 145 -14.16 -12.92 3.44
C VAL A 145 -13.46 -11.57 3.56
N SER A 146 -12.77 -11.34 4.67
CA SER A 146 -11.97 -10.15 4.86
C SER A 146 -10.64 -10.47 5.54
N VAL A 147 -9.57 -9.88 5.02
CA VAL A 147 -8.22 -9.99 5.56
C VAL A 147 -7.79 -8.63 6.08
N THR A 148 -7.48 -8.55 7.36
CA THR A 148 -6.92 -7.35 7.98
C THR A 148 -5.42 -7.56 8.18
N PHE A 149 -4.61 -6.62 7.71
CA PHE A 149 -3.15 -6.73 7.74
C PHE A 149 -2.49 -5.37 7.90
N ASP A 150 -1.28 -5.38 8.41
CA ASP A 150 -0.43 -4.19 8.53
C ASP A 150 0.58 -4.19 7.37
N ALA A 151 0.66 -3.06 6.68
CA ALA A 151 1.57 -2.85 5.57
C ALA A 151 2.39 -1.57 5.76
N GLY A 152 3.58 -1.54 5.16
CA GLY A 152 4.52 -0.44 5.21
C GLY A 152 5.94 -0.94 5.50
N TYR A 153 6.93 -0.09 5.28
CA TYR A 153 8.33 -0.40 5.64
C TYR A 153 8.55 -0.43 7.16
N GLY A 154 7.64 0.20 7.94
CA GLY A 154 7.76 0.35 9.39
C GLY A 154 7.70 1.83 9.77
N SER A 155 8.66 2.26 10.59
CA SER A 155 8.81 3.67 10.98
C SER A 155 9.35 4.53 9.84
N ALA A 156 9.24 5.85 9.98
CA ALA A 156 9.81 6.82 9.03
C ALA A 156 11.30 6.57 8.72
N ALA A 157 12.07 6.09 9.70
CA ALA A 157 13.49 5.80 9.53
C ALA A 157 13.77 4.62 8.58
N GLN A 158 12.81 3.70 8.43
CA GLN A 158 12.94 2.51 7.58
C GLN A 158 12.49 2.76 6.12
N VAL A 159 11.88 3.90 5.85
CA VAL A 159 11.49 4.27 4.49
C VAL A 159 12.74 4.62 3.67
N PRO A 160 12.91 4.04 2.48
CA PRO A 160 14.08 4.29 1.62
C PRO A 160 14.28 5.77 1.30
N GLU A 161 15.54 6.21 1.28
CA GLU A 161 15.89 7.61 1.03
C GLU A 161 15.48 8.12 -0.37
N GLY A 162 15.39 7.24 -1.37
CA GLY A 162 14.88 7.61 -2.70
C GLY A 162 13.43 8.12 -2.64
N ILE A 163 12.60 7.45 -1.85
CA ILE A 163 11.20 7.84 -1.61
C ILE A 163 11.14 9.17 -0.85
N LYS A 164 11.90 9.31 0.23
CA LYS A 164 11.95 10.56 1.01
C LYS A 164 12.45 11.74 0.17
N SER A 165 13.43 11.51 -0.69
CA SER A 165 13.94 12.53 -1.60
C SER A 165 12.89 12.96 -2.61
N TRP A 166 12.14 12.02 -3.19
CA TRP A 166 11.02 12.33 -4.07
C TRP A 166 9.94 13.17 -3.37
N ILE A 167 9.57 12.76 -2.14
CA ILE A 167 8.58 13.51 -1.33
C ILE A 167 9.07 14.93 -1.08
N LYS A 168 10.33 15.12 -0.67
CA LYS A 168 10.92 16.46 -0.44
C LYS A 168 10.89 17.31 -1.70
N LEU A 169 11.24 16.76 -2.85
CA LEU A 169 11.20 17.48 -4.14
C LEU A 169 9.76 17.84 -4.52
N ARG A 170 8.81 16.93 -4.30
CA ARG A 170 7.40 17.19 -4.59
C ARG A 170 6.82 18.27 -3.68
N VAL A 171 7.13 18.23 -2.38
CA VAL A 171 6.76 19.28 -1.43
C VAL A 171 7.34 20.62 -1.86
N GLY A 172 8.61 20.66 -2.27
CA GLY A 172 9.25 21.89 -2.79
C GLY A 172 8.53 22.48 -3.99
N SER A 173 8.16 21.63 -4.94
CA SER A 173 7.40 22.05 -6.13
C SER A 173 6.01 22.60 -5.76
N LEU A 174 5.27 21.88 -4.89
CA LEU A 174 3.94 22.30 -4.46
C LEU A 174 3.97 23.58 -3.60
N TYR A 175 5.00 23.75 -2.79
CA TYR A 175 5.17 24.95 -1.96
C TYR A 175 5.52 26.19 -2.81
N ALA A 176 6.37 26.02 -3.82
CA ALA A 176 6.76 27.10 -4.73
C ALA A 176 5.62 27.51 -5.67
N HIS A 177 4.77 26.56 -6.08
CA HIS A 177 3.67 26.77 -7.01
C HIS A 177 2.35 26.48 -6.31
N ARG A 178 1.80 27.50 -5.64
CA ARG A 178 0.51 27.41 -4.92
C ARG A 178 -0.71 27.50 -5.85
N GLU A 179 -0.48 27.72 -7.15
CA GLU A 179 -1.51 27.82 -8.18
C GLU A 179 -1.37 26.67 -9.19
N GLU A 180 -2.50 26.20 -9.71
CA GLU A 180 -2.53 25.10 -10.68
C GLU A 180 -1.95 25.54 -12.04
N ILE A 181 -1.98 26.83 -12.36
CA ILE A 181 -1.52 27.36 -13.63
C ILE A 181 -0.41 28.40 -13.38
N ALA A 182 0.80 28.11 -13.85
CA ALA A 182 1.87 29.08 -13.91
C ALA A 182 1.81 29.84 -15.24
N VAL A 183 1.47 31.12 -15.22
CA VAL A 183 1.56 31.99 -16.40
C VAL A 183 3.01 32.36 -16.62
N LEU A 184 3.69 31.66 -17.52
CA LEU A 184 5.08 31.95 -17.88
C LEU A 184 5.11 32.84 -19.09
N SER A 185 5.59 34.08 -18.91
CA SER A 185 5.70 35.06 -19.99
C SER A 185 6.82 34.75 -21.00
N ARG A 186 7.86 33.99 -20.64
CA ARG A 186 8.95 33.53 -21.49
C ARG A 186 9.71 32.37 -20.85
N GLY A 187 9.29 31.15 -21.10
CA GLY A 187 10.04 29.97 -20.68
C GLY A 187 9.19 28.72 -20.74
N ARG A 188 9.78 27.62 -21.19
CA ARG A 188 9.16 26.31 -21.13
C ARG A 188 9.49 25.68 -19.77
N VAL A 189 8.49 25.45 -18.92
CA VAL A 189 8.70 24.64 -17.72
C VAL A 189 8.73 23.20 -18.17
N GLU A 190 9.87 22.57 -18.10
CA GLU A 190 9.99 21.12 -18.26
C GLU A 190 10.07 20.50 -16.87
N ALA A 191 9.23 19.48 -16.62
CA ALA A 191 9.40 18.64 -15.46
C ALA A 191 10.79 17.99 -15.52
N LEU A 192 11.50 17.95 -14.39
CA LEU A 192 12.79 17.27 -14.33
C LEU A 192 12.55 15.77 -14.59
N PRO A 193 13.04 15.20 -15.70
CA PRO A 193 12.65 13.86 -16.15
C PRO A 193 13.10 12.72 -15.21
N PHE A 194 14.03 13.00 -14.29
CA PHE A 194 14.54 12.02 -13.34
C PHE A 194 13.78 11.96 -12.00
N ILE A 195 12.85 12.89 -11.73
CA ILE A 195 12.13 12.93 -10.43
C ILE A 195 11.32 11.65 -10.27
N ASP A 196 10.56 11.27 -11.28
CA ASP A 196 9.74 10.04 -11.21
C ASP A 196 10.61 8.77 -11.25
N GLY A 197 11.80 8.85 -11.85
CA GLY A 197 12.80 7.78 -11.82
C GLY A 197 13.29 7.40 -10.42
N LEU A 198 13.18 8.30 -9.43
CA LEU A 198 13.47 7.98 -8.03
C LEU A 198 12.50 6.94 -7.44
N LEU A 199 11.29 6.84 -7.96
CA LEU A 199 10.28 5.89 -7.52
C LEU A 199 10.29 4.58 -8.33
N ASP A 200 10.94 4.53 -9.49
CA ASP A 200 10.92 3.36 -10.37
C ASP A 200 11.37 2.05 -9.69
N PRO A 201 12.44 2.04 -8.85
CA PRO A 201 12.86 0.83 -8.15
C PRO A 201 11.82 0.30 -7.15
N TYR A 202 10.86 1.15 -6.77
CA TYR A 202 9.86 0.85 -5.75
C TYR A 202 8.48 0.55 -6.33
N LYS A 203 8.27 0.69 -7.63
CA LYS A 203 7.00 0.38 -8.27
C LYS A 203 6.70 -1.10 -8.18
N VAL A 204 5.50 -1.45 -7.75
CA VAL A 204 5.04 -2.85 -7.71
C VAL A 204 4.46 -3.18 -9.07
N ALA A 205 5.03 -4.19 -9.74
CA ALA A 205 4.45 -4.77 -10.94
C ALA A 205 3.39 -5.80 -10.50
N PHE A 206 2.12 -5.44 -10.55
CA PHE A 206 1.05 -6.43 -10.46
C PHE A 206 0.93 -7.12 -11.83
N VAL A 207 1.41 -8.35 -11.91
CA VAL A 207 1.30 -9.22 -13.10
C VAL A 207 -0.01 -9.99 -13.04
#